data_d26fb1d9a67892616b9e1a0bf2354eec
#
_entry.id   d26fb1d9a67892616b9e1a0bf2354eec
#
_cell.length_a   1.000
_cell.length_b   1.000
_cell.length_c   1.000
_cell.angle_alpha   90.00
_cell.angle_beta   90.00
_cell.angle_gamma   90.00
#
_symmetry.space_group_name_H-M   'P 1'
#
loop_
_entity.id
_entity.type
_entity.pdbx_description
1 polymer ?
#
loop_
_entity_poly.entity_id
_entity_poly.type
_entity_poly.pdbx_seq_one_letter_code
_entity_poly.pdbx_strand_id
1 'polypeptide(L)'
;MVGIGFGPSNLALAIALEEHNEALGGEQALTGVFLERKQSFGWHRGMLIEGATMQVSFLKDLATLRNPVSRFAFVSYLHDKGRLVDFINQKSFFPTREEFHDYLEWAASDVDHMVRYDSEVVSVRPVIEGGADGAATLFEVVSRDPGSDEETVHRARNIVVACGLEAVMPDGVTASERVWHSGSLLTNLAELKDDAPKRFVVVGAGQSAAEATEYLHRTHPHAEVCAVLSRFGYSPADDSPYANRVFDPEAVDVWFDAPEPVRDRLMDYHRNTNYSVVDLDLIVDLYRTEYQEKVRGEHRLRILRASRVTGVSEQATGVVVHLEDLPAEARKELDADVVVFATGYRPFEPTGLLGDAGRHCVRDEQGRLGITRDYRVRTDSAVRAGIYVQGGTEHTHGITSSLLSMVAVRSGEILASIVEQRDRQADPAADAGKKP
;
A
#
# COMPACT_ATOMS: atom_id res chain seq x y z
N MET A 1 19.21 12.39 0.40
CA MET A 1 18.10 11.91 -0.44
C MET A 1 16.79 12.58 -0.04
N VAL A 2 15.80 12.58 -0.94
CA VAL A 2 14.43 13.02 -0.64
C VAL A 2 13.48 11.83 -0.83
N GLY A 3 12.72 11.48 0.22
CA GLY A 3 11.60 10.55 0.16
C GLY A 3 10.32 11.29 -0.19
N ILE A 4 9.53 10.78 -1.11
CA ILE A 4 8.24 11.34 -1.54
C ILE A 4 7.12 10.42 -1.05
N GLY A 5 6.27 10.93 -0.14
CA GLY A 5 5.34 10.18 0.67
C GLY A 5 6.01 9.59 1.91
N PHE A 6 5.29 9.56 3.06
CA PHE A 6 5.80 9.00 4.31
C PHE A 6 4.79 7.99 4.89
N GLY A 7 4.54 6.93 4.13
CA GLY A 7 3.87 5.72 4.59
C GLY A 7 4.88 4.68 5.10
N PRO A 8 4.43 3.44 5.40
CA PRO A 8 5.29 2.38 5.94
C PRO A 8 6.56 2.10 5.12
N SER A 9 6.51 2.27 3.80
CA SER A 9 7.67 2.04 2.93
C SER A 9 8.80 3.04 3.17
N ASN A 10 8.53 4.34 3.18
CA ASN A 10 9.54 5.36 3.49
C ASN A 10 9.83 5.46 4.99
N LEU A 11 8.92 5.04 5.87
CA LEU A 11 9.21 4.88 7.30
C LEU A 11 10.28 3.80 7.52
N ALA A 12 10.16 2.62 6.88
CA ALA A 12 11.20 1.59 6.95
C ALA A 12 12.55 2.05 6.35
N LEU A 13 12.52 2.90 5.32
CA LEU A 13 13.73 3.49 4.75
C LEU A 13 14.35 4.54 5.69
N ALA A 14 13.55 5.35 6.38
CA ALA A 14 14.02 6.29 7.40
C ALA A 14 14.70 5.54 8.56
N ILE A 15 14.09 4.45 9.03
CA ILE A 15 14.68 3.57 10.05
C ILE A 15 15.99 2.97 9.57
N ALA A 16 16.06 2.46 8.35
CA ALA A 16 17.29 1.92 7.78
C ALA A 16 18.40 2.97 7.69
N LEU A 17 18.04 4.20 7.31
CA LEU A 17 18.96 5.35 7.24
C LEU A 17 19.47 5.76 8.64
N GLU A 18 18.57 5.83 9.63
CA GLU A 18 18.92 6.14 11.02
C GLU A 18 19.93 5.15 11.57
N GLU A 19 19.64 3.84 11.47
CA GLU A 19 20.54 2.79 11.92
C GLU A 19 21.88 2.78 11.17
N HIS A 20 21.88 3.08 9.87
CA HIS A 20 23.10 3.22 9.08
C HIS A 20 23.98 4.37 9.59
N ASN A 21 23.37 5.53 9.84
CA ASN A 21 24.09 6.70 10.33
C ASN A 21 24.60 6.51 11.76
N GLU A 22 23.84 5.85 12.63
CA GLU A 22 24.28 5.47 13.99
C GLU A 22 25.52 4.56 13.94
N ALA A 23 25.51 3.56 13.05
CA ALA A 23 26.65 2.64 12.88
C ALA A 23 27.93 3.32 12.38
N LEU A 24 27.81 4.42 11.62
CA LEU A 24 28.95 5.20 11.13
C LEU A 24 29.50 6.20 12.16
N GLY A 25 28.85 6.38 13.32
CA GLY A 25 29.27 7.36 14.34
C GLY A 25 29.23 8.80 13.86
N GLY A 26 28.42 9.11 12.84
CA GLY A 26 28.22 10.46 12.26
C GLY A 26 29.24 10.85 11.21
N GLU A 27 30.37 10.17 11.05
CA GLU A 27 31.28 10.36 9.92
C GLU A 27 30.65 9.80 8.64
N GLN A 28 30.58 10.62 7.58
CA GLN A 28 29.95 10.24 6.30
C GLN A 28 28.44 9.94 6.36
N ALA A 29 27.72 10.45 7.36
CA ALA A 29 26.27 10.29 7.47
C ALA A 29 25.55 10.73 6.20
N LEU A 30 24.53 9.97 5.82
CA LEU A 30 23.62 10.33 4.73
C LEU A 30 22.51 11.24 5.27
N THR A 31 22.25 12.34 4.58
CA THR A 31 21.08 13.17 4.89
C THR A 31 19.85 12.70 4.12
N GLY A 32 18.73 12.57 4.84
CA GLY A 32 17.43 12.25 4.28
C GLY A 32 16.37 13.22 4.77
N VAL A 33 15.45 13.61 3.89
CA VAL A 33 14.20 14.28 4.26
C VAL A 33 13.05 13.57 3.57
N PHE A 34 11.95 13.38 4.31
CA PHE A 34 10.75 12.73 3.81
C PHE A 34 9.61 13.75 3.78
N LEU A 35 8.95 13.89 2.62
CA LEU A 35 7.89 14.85 2.38
C LEU A 35 6.55 14.14 2.35
N GLU A 36 5.65 14.50 3.26
CA GLU A 36 4.32 13.91 3.37
C GLU A 36 3.24 15.00 3.26
N ARG A 37 2.27 14.81 2.39
CA ARG A 37 1.18 15.78 2.17
C ARG A 37 0.17 15.86 3.32
N LYS A 38 0.08 14.80 4.15
CA LYS A 38 -0.81 14.76 5.32
C LYS A 38 -0.17 15.50 6.48
N GLN A 39 -1.00 15.92 7.44
CA GLN A 39 -0.59 16.62 8.64
C GLN A 39 0.15 15.75 9.67
N SER A 40 0.01 14.43 9.55
CA SER A 40 0.64 13.45 10.44
C SER A 40 0.77 12.12 9.75
N PHE A 41 1.61 11.24 10.31
CA PHE A 41 1.69 9.85 9.88
C PHE A 41 0.30 9.20 9.88
N GLY A 42 0.03 8.34 8.92
CA GLY A 42 -1.22 7.56 8.88
C GLY A 42 -1.22 6.52 7.78
N TRP A 43 -1.62 5.32 8.17
CA TRP A 43 -1.73 4.16 7.28
C TRP A 43 -3.12 3.54 7.42
N HIS A 44 -3.87 3.43 6.32
CA HIS A 44 -5.19 2.81 6.23
C HIS A 44 -6.22 3.26 7.28
N ARG A 45 -6.18 4.52 7.75
CA ARG A 45 -7.04 5.03 8.84
C ARG A 45 -8.53 4.79 8.59
N GLY A 46 -9.00 4.83 7.35
CA GLY A 46 -10.40 4.56 7.00
C GLY A 46 -10.80 3.07 7.05
N MET A 47 -9.85 2.16 7.31
CA MET A 47 -10.05 0.71 7.41
C MET A 47 -9.43 0.11 8.69
N LEU A 48 -9.23 0.91 9.73
CA LEU A 48 -8.84 0.42 11.06
C LEU A 48 -10.07 -0.13 11.79
N ILE A 49 -10.69 -1.12 11.19
CA ILE A 49 -11.88 -1.78 11.70
C ILE A 49 -11.53 -2.53 12.98
N GLU A 50 -12.29 -2.30 14.03
CA GLU A 50 -12.14 -2.97 15.32
C GLU A 50 -12.16 -4.49 15.16
N GLY A 51 -11.13 -5.17 15.68
CA GLY A 51 -10.97 -6.61 15.61
C GLY A 51 -10.40 -7.13 14.28
N ALA A 52 -10.24 -6.29 13.25
CA ALA A 52 -9.57 -6.71 12.02
C ALA A 52 -8.07 -6.95 12.28
N THR A 53 -7.57 -8.10 11.85
CA THR A 53 -6.17 -8.49 12.04
C THR A 53 -5.31 -8.18 10.82
N MET A 54 -4.01 -8.12 11.04
CA MET A 54 -3.03 -8.17 9.96
C MET A 54 -3.05 -9.55 9.30
N GLN A 55 -2.85 -9.59 7.98
CA GLN A 55 -2.73 -10.83 7.21
C GLN A 55 -1.27 -11.27 7.06
N VAL A 56 -0.38 -10.72 7.88
CA VAL A 56 1.06 -10.96 7.86
C VAL A 56 1.58 -11.03 9.30
N SER A 57 2.54 -11.94 9.53
CA SER A 57 3.17 -12.08 10.86
C SER A 57 3.81 -10.75 11.30
N PHE A 58 3.67 -10.43 12.59
CA PHE A 58 4.31 -9.26 13.22
C PHE A 58 5.84 -9.25 13.06
N LEU A 59 6.49 -10.40 12.80
CA LEU A 59 7.93 -10.48 12.53
C LEU A 59 8.32 -9.98 11.14
N LYS A 60 7.36 -9.77 10.25
CA LYS A 60 7.53 -9.09 8.95
C LYS A 60 7.21 -7.60 9.11
N ASP A 61 7.82 -6.98 10.08
CA ASP A 61 7.68 -5.57 10.46
C ASP A 61 8.61 -4.64 9.68
N LEU A 62 8.82 -3.42 10.17
CA LEU A 62 9.65 -2.39 9.53
C LEU A 62 11.16 -2.70 9.53
N ALA A 63 11.62 -3.65 10.35
CA ALA A 63 13.05 -3.82 10.61
C ALA A 63 13.52 -5.28 10.70
N THR A 64 12.76 -6.18 11.33
CA THR A 64 13.23 -7.50 11.79
C THR A 64 13.88 -8.33 10.71
N LEU A 65 13.32 -8.39 9.49
CA LEU A 65 13.91 -9.18 8.38
C LEU A 65 15.23 -8.60 7.86
N ARG A 66 15.52 -7.33 8.09
CA ARG A 66 16.78 -6.67 7.74
C ARG A 66 17.76 -6.66 8.92
N ASN A 67 17.26 -6.32 10.11
CA ASN A 67 18.05 -6.19 11.35
C ASN A 67 17.22 -6.73 12.53
N PRO A 68 17.41 -8.00 12.94
CA PRO A 68 16.59 -8.61 13.98
C PRO A 68 16.83 -8.04 15.39
N VAL A 69 17.87 -7.22 15.58
CA VAL A 69 18.17 -6.53 16.85
C VAL A 69 17.78 -5.05 16.82
N SER A 70 17.03 -4.64 15.80
CA SER A 70 16.56 -3.25 15.65
C SER A 70 15.72 -2.83 16.85
N ARG A 71 15.97 -1.59 17.33
CA ARG A 71 15.12 -0.95 18.34
C ARG A 71 13.72 -0.62 17.81
N PHE A 72 13.54 -0.63 16.48
CA PHE A 72 12.28 -0.39 15.78
C PHE A 72 11.47 -1.67 15.48
N ALA A 73 11.89 -2.84 15.99
CA ALA A 73 11.14 -4.08 15.82
C ALA A 73 9.79 -4.02 16.57
N PHE A 74 8.78 -4.73 16.07
CA PHE A 74 7.46 -4.83 16.73
C PHE A 74 7.56 -5.36 18.16
N VAL A 75 8.50 -6.27 18.45
CA VAL A 75 8.77 -6.76 19.79
C VAL A 75 9.28 -5.66 20.72
N SER A 76 10.13 -4.76 20.21
CA SER A 76 10.62 -3.60 20.98
C SER A 76 9.49 -2.65 21.33
N TYR A 77 8.58 -2.37 20.37
CA TYR A 77 7.38 -1.59 20.58
C TYR A 77 6.47 -2.21 21.67
N LEU A 78 6.21 -3.52 21.61
CA LEU A 78 5.41 -4.20 22.64
C LEU A 78 6.06 -4.10 24.02
N HIS A 79 7.39 -4.20 24.10
CA HIS A 79 8.13 -4.04 25.34
C HIS A 79 7.99 -2.61 25.89
N ASP A 80 8.18 -1.61 25.04
CA ASP A 80 8.05 -0.19 25.40
C ASP A 80 6.65 0.16 25.92
N LYS A 81 5.60 -0.38 25.26
CA LYS A 81 4.19 -0.23 25.68
C LYS A 81 3.80 -1.10 26.87
N GLY A 82 4.69 -1.93 27.40
CA GLY A 82 4.39 -2.85 28.51
C GLY A 82 3.42 -3.97 28.18
N ARG A 83 3.21 -4.27 26.89
CA ARG A 83 2.24 -5.27 26.39
C ARG A 83 2.84 -6.59 25.93
N LEU A 84 4.17 -6.74 25.98
CA LEU A 84 4.87 -7.91 25.42
C LEU A 84 4.38 -9.24 25.99
N VAL A 85 4.21 -9.34 27.32
CA VAL A 85 3.79 -10.58 27.98
C VAL A 85 2.35 -10.94 27.58
N ASP A 86 1.46 -9.95 27.55
CA ASP A 86 0.06 -10.16 27.18
C ASP A 86 -0.06 -10.61 25.71
N PHE A 87 0.72 -10.01 24.83
CA PHE A 87 0.78 -10.41 23.42
C PHE A 87 1.29 -11.84 23.24
N ILE A 88 2.32 -12.26 23.98
CA ILE A 88 2.81 -13.65 23.99
C ILE A 88 1.70 -14.62 24.45
N ASN A 89 0.94 -14.25 25.49
CA ASN A 89 -0.13 -15.07 26.02
C ASN A 89 -1.33 -15.19 25.05
N GLN A 90 -1.51 -14.23 24.16
CA GLN A 90 -2.52 -14.26 23.09
C GLN A 90 -2.24 -15.37 22.06
N LYS A 91 -0.99 -15.80 21.89
CA LYS A 91 -0.55 -16.87 20.99
C LYS A 91 -0.91 -16.64 19.51
N SER A 92 -0.95 -15.39 19.09
CA SER A 92 -1.18 -15.02 17.69
C SER A 92 0.07 -14.45 17.05
N PHE A 93 0.30 -14.78 15.77
CA PHE A 93 1.30 -14.11 14.95
C PHE A 93 0.73 -12.84 14.25
N PHE A 94 -0.56 -12.64 14.34
CA PHE A 94 -1.27 -11.60 13.61
C PHE A 94 -1.85 -10.58 14.61
N PRO A 95 -1.18 -9.43 14.81
CA PRO A 95 -1.72 -8.35 15.63
C PRO A 95 -2.99 -7.77 15.01
N THR A 96 -3.77 -7.05 15.78
CA THR A 96 -4.86 -6.26 15.21
C THR A 96 -4.28 -5.16 14.32
N ARG A 97 -5.05 -4.74 13.31
CA ARG A 97 -4.63 -3.65 12.42
C ARG A 97 -4.47 -2.32 13.17
N GLU A 98 -5.28 -2.10 14.20
CA GLU A 98 -5.15 -0.95 15.11
C GLU A 98 -3.82 -1.00 15.88
N GLU A 99 -3.43 -2.15 16.44
CA GLU A 99 -2.17 -2.29 17.16
C GLU A 99 -0.98 -2.15 16.22
N PHE A 100 -1.07 -2.69 15.00
CA PHE A 100 0.00 -2.51 14.02
C PHE A 100 0.11 -1.05 13.56
N HIS A 101 -1.00 -0.32 13.47
CA HIS A 101 -0.99 1.12 13.19
C HIS A 101 -0.35 1.92 14.32
N ASP A 102 -0.67 1.62 15.61
CA ASP A 102 -0.01 2.23 16.78
C ASP A 102 1.51 1.96 16.78
N TYR A 103 1.91 0.75 16.38
CA TYR A 103 3.33 0.44 16.16
C TYR A 103 3.97 1.33 15.09
N LEU A 104 3.30 1.51 13.95
CA LEU A 104 3.83 2.36 12.88
C LEU A 104 3.92 3.84 13.31
N GLU A 105 2.94 4.36 14.06
CA GLU A 105 2.97 5.72 14.61
C GLU A 105 4.08 5.86 15.66
N TRP A 106 4.27 4.87 16.52
CA TRP A 106 5.36 4.83 17.50
C TRP A 106 6.73 4.89 16.80
N ALA A 107 6.96 4.08 15.76
CA ALA A 107 8.19 4.09 15.01
C ALA A 107 8.39 5.41 14.24
N ALA A 108 7.32 5.98 13.67
CA ALA A 108 7.37 7.26 12.96
C ALA A 108 7.77 8.43 13.86
N SER A 109 7.31 8.42 15.13
CA SER A 109 7.63 9.49 16.09
C SER A 109 9.12 9.58 16.41
N ASP A 110 9.85 8.48 16.35
CA ASP A 110 11.27 8.43 16.67
C ASP A 110 12.16 8.97 15.52
N VAL A 111 11.68 8.91 14.28
CA VAL A 111 12.35 9.45 13.09
C VAL A 111 11.72 10.75 12.56
N ASP A 112 10.86 11.40 13.35
CA ASP A 112 10.11 12.60 12.98
C ASP A 112 11.00 13.79 12.56
N HIS A 113 12.21 13.85 13.09
CA HIS A 113 13.21 14.86 12.74
C HIS A 113 13.59 14.87 11.24
N MET A 114 13.40 13.72 10.54
CA MET A 114 13.61 13.61 9.10
C MET A 114 12.36 13.91 8.26
N VAL A 115 11.19 14.14 8.88
CA VAL A 115 9.92 14.27 8.16
C VAL A 115 9.47 15.72 8.05
N ARG A 116 8.83 16.05 6.93
CA ARG A 116 8.09 17.28 6.73
C ARG A 116 6.67 16.91 6.32
N TYR A 117 5.75 17.06 7.27
CA TYR A 117 4.31 16.95 7.03
C TYR A 117 3.79 18.22 6.36
N ASP A 118 2.53 18.22 5.92
CA ASP A 118 1.93 19.31 5.14
C ASP A 118 2.78 19.72 3.93
N SER A 119 3.43 18.74 3.29
CA SER A 119 4.40 18.97 2.22
C SER A 119 4.06 18.10 1.00
N GLU A 120 3.11 18.58 0.19
CA GLU A 120 2.72 17.91 -1.05
C GLU A 120 3.77 18.15 -2.14
N VAL A 121 4.43 17.09 -2.61
CA VAL A 121 5.36 17.21 -3.74
C VAL A 121 4.55 17.45 -5.03
N VAL A 122 4.79 18.57 -5.68
CA VAL A 122 4.07 19.01 -6.88
C VAL A 122 4.91 18.90 -8.15
N SER A 123 6.24 18.91 -8.04
CA SER A 123 7.12 18.67 -9.20
C SER A 123 8.49 18.17 -8.82
N VAL A 124 9.11 17.44 -9.77
CA VAL A 124 10.51 17.00 -9.71
C VAL A 124 11.21 17.45 -10.99
N ARG A 125 12.32 18.19 -10.87
CA ARG A 125 13.07 18.72 -12.01
C ARG A 125 14.51 18.20 -11.96
N PRO A 126 15.04 17.64 -13.06
CA PRO A 126 16.45 17.29 -13.15
C PRO A 126 17.31 18.55 -13.23
N VAL A 127 18.43 18.56 -12.51
CA VAL A 127 19.37 19.70 -12.46
C VAL A 127 20.74 19.26 -12.94
N ILE A 128 21.29 20.04 -13.87
CA ILE A 128 22.65 19.86 -14.39
C ILE A 128 23.59 20.73 -13.54
N GLU A 129 24.39 20.13 -12.69
CA GLU A 129 25.45 20.84 -11.96
C GLU A 129 26.81 20.45 -12.53
N GLY A 130 27.43 21.35 -13.27
CA GLY A 130 28.89 21.39 -13.50
C GLY A 130 29.54 20.16 -14.16
N GLY A 131 28.79 19.20 -14.66
CA GLY A 131 29.32 18.01 -15.32
C GLY A 131 29.78 18.33 -16.76
N ALA A 132 30.96 17.85 -17.14
CA ALA A 132 31.51 18.04 -18.50
C ALA A 132 30.65 17.40 -19.60
N ASP A 133 29.69 16.55 -19.25
CA ASP A 133 28.84 15.77 -20.15
C ASP A 133 27.35 16.20 -20.17
N GLY A 134 26.98 17.23 -19.41
CA GLY A 134 25.64 17.81 -19.43
C GLY A 134 24.54 16.93 -18.82
N ALA A 135 24.87 15.87 -18.07
CA ALA A 135 23.90 15.01 -17.40
C ALA A 135 23.42 15.63 -16.06
N ALA A 136 22.14 15.43 -15.76
CA ALA A 136 21.57 15.84 -14.47
C ALA A 136 22.05 14.92 -13.33
N THR A 137 22.68 15.52 -12.33
CA THR A 137 23.24 14.82 -11.15
C THR A 137 22.45 15.05 -9.88
N LEU A 138 21.47 15.94 -9.93
CA LEU A 138 20.57 16.30 -8.84
C LEU A 138 19.13 16.42 -9.33
N PHE A 139 18.22 16.38 -8.38
CA PHE A 139 16.83 16.80 -8.56
C PHE A 139 16.54 18.02 -7.69
N GLU A 140 15.74 18.93 -8.20
CA GLU A 140 14.95 19.87 -7.42
C GLU A 140 13.55 19.27 -7.24
N VAL A 141 13.21 19.03 -5.98
CA VAL A 141 11.88 18.53 -5.56
C VAL A 141 11.14 19.70 -4.96
N VAL A 142 10.05 20.11 -5.59
CA VAL A 142 9.23 21.21 -5.12
C VAL A 142 8.08 20.63 -4.33
N SER A 143 7.97 20.99 -3.06
CA SER A 143 6.81 20.70 -2.22
C SER A 143 6.02 21.97 -1.95
N ARG A 144 4.71 21.81 -1.79
CA ARG A 144 3.77 22.88 -1.47
C ARG A 144 3.01 22.51 -0.21
N ASP A 145 2.89 23.46 0.71
CA ASP A 145 2.01 23.35 1.87
C ASP A 145 0.54 23.51 1.43
N PRO A 146 -0.33 22.49 1.64
CA PRO A 146 -1.73 22.56 1.19
C PRO A 146 -2.57 23.64 1.89
N GLY A 147 -2.14 24.13 3.06
CA GLY A 147 -2.86 25.14 3.83
C GLY A 147 -2.47 26.58 3.47
N SER A 148 -1.20 26.80 3.10
CA SER A 148 -0.66 28.16 2.82
C SER A 148 -0.30 28.39 1.36
N ASP A 149 -0.30 27.34 0.50
CA ASP A 149 0.23 27.36 -0.87
C ASP A 149 1.73 27.76 -0.97
N GLU A 150 2.46 27.79 0.16
CA GLU A 150 3.88 28.11 0.18
C GLU A 150 4.69 26.97 -0.44
N GLU A 151 5.58 27.29 -1.38
CA GLU A 151 6.45 26.32 -2.02
C GLU A 151 7.85 26.31 -1.38
N THR A 152 8.35 25.08 -1.15
CA THR A 152 9.72 24.82 -0.69
C THR A 152 10.46 23.94 -1.70
N VAL A 153 11.71 24.27 -1.99
CA VAL A 153 12.57 23.53 -2.91
C VAL A 153 13.62 22.73 -2.14
N HIS A 154 13.64 21.43 -2.36
CA HIS A 154 14.64 20.51 -1.83
C HIS A 154 15.55 20.01 -2.94
N ARG A 155 16.87 19.98 -2.72
CA ARG A 155 17.84 19.43 -3.67
C ARG A 155 18.37 18.08 -3.21
N ALA A 156 18.34 17.08 -4.07
CA ALA A 156 18.80 15.74 -3.74
C ALA A 156 19.43 15.02 -4.93
N ARG A 157 20.47 14.21 -4.66
CA ARG A 157 21.05 13.29 -5.64
C ARG A 157 20.17 12.09 -5.91
N ASN A 158 19.37 11.69 -4.92
CA ASN A 158 18.49 10.56 -5.00
C ASN A 158 17.09 10.93 -4.49
N ILE A 159 16.07 10.46 -5.19
CA ILE A 159 14.67 10.52 -4.74
C ILE A 159 14.11 9.10 -4.60
N VAL A 160 13.26 8.90 -3.60
CA VAL A 160 12.57 7.62 -3.35
C VAL A 160 11.08 7.85 -3.33
N VAL A 161 10.38 7.42 -4.37
CA VAL A 161 8.94 7.59 -4.52
C VAL A 161 8.21 6.45 -3.82
N ALA A 162 7.40 6.78 -2.82
CA ALA A 162 6.60 5.84 -2.04
C ALA A 162 5.19 6.40 -1.78
N CYS A 163 4.50 6.84 -2.83
CA CYS A 163 3.17 7.46 -2.76
C CYS A 163 2.03 6.47 -2.48
N GLY A 164 2.33 5.18 -2.36
CA GLY A 164 1.37 4.14 -1.99
C GLY A 164 0.45 3.72 -3.13
N LEU A 165 -0.82 3.54 -2.79
CA LEU A 165 -1.85 3.00 -3.67
C LEU A 165 -2.98 4.02 -3.87
N GLU A 166 -3.59 4.00 -5.04
CA GLU A 166 -4.79 4.76 -5.38
C GLU A 166 -6.03 3.86 -5.36
N ALA A 167 -7.10 4.35 -4.76
CA ALA A 167 -8.38 3.66 -4.77
C ALA A 167 -8.94 3.54 -6.19
N VAL A 168 -9.44 2.35 -6.54
CA VAL A 168 -10.05 2.10 -7.86
C VAL A 168 -11.56 2.12 -7.72
N MET A 169 -12.21 3.08 -8.35
CA MET A 169 -13.67 3.09 -8.56
C MET A 169 -14.00 2.47 -9.92
N PRO A 170 -15.15 1.82 -10.07
CA PRO A 170 -15.60 1.35 -11.39
C PRO A 170 -15.78 2.51 -12.38
N ASP A 171 -15.63 2.22 -13.67
CA ASP A 171 -15.81 3.20 -14.73
C ASP A 171 -17.20 3.87 -14.63
N GLY A 172 -17.20 5.19 -14.70
CA GLY A 172 -18.43 5.98 -14.63
C GLY A 172 -19.02 6.15 -13.22
N VAL A 173 -18.37 5.61 -12.18
CA VAL A 173 -18.78 5.79 -10.78
C VAL A 173 -17.87 6.81 -10.10
N THR A 174 -18.46 7.86 -9.55
CA THR A 174 -17.76 8.89 -8.79
C THR A 174 -18.09 8.75 -7.30
N ALA A 175 -17.08 8.91 -6.44
CA ALA A 175 -17.30 8.95 -5.00
C ALA A 175 -18.10 10.19 -4.59
N SER A 176 -18.99 10.02 -3.61
CA SER A 176 -19.88 11.07 -3.11
C SER A 176 -20.19 10.87 -1.62
N GLU A 177 -21.15 11.64 -1.08
CA GLU A 177 -21.64 11.46 0.29
C GLU A 177 -22.27 10.08 0.56
N ARG A 178 -22.71 9.34 -0.50
CA ARG A 178 -23.39 8.04 -0.40
C ARG A 178 -22.70 6.92 -1.18
N VAL A 179 -21.74 7.25 -2.01
CA VAL A 179 -20.97 6.30 -2.83
C VAL A 179 -19.52 6.37 -2.42
N TRP A 180 -19.03 5.35 -1.73
CA TRP A 180 -17.73 5.34 -1.09
C TRP A 180 -16.80 4.31 -1.69
N HIS A 181 -15.49 4.55 -1.58
CA HIS A 181 -14.51 3.49 -1.64
C HIS A 181 -14.25 2.95 -0.23
N SER A 182 -14.01 1.63 -0.10
CA SER A 182 -13.76 1.00 1.21
C SER A 182 -12.63 1.67 2.00
N GLY A 183 -11.62 2.23 1.33
CA GLY A 183 -10.51 2.92 1.97
C GLY A 183 -10.88 4.13 2.84
N SER A 184 -12.11 4.65 2.72
CA SER A 184 -12.63 5.75 3.52
C SER A 184 -13.84 5.34 4.38
N LEU A 185 -14.10 4.04 4.55
CA LEU A 185 -15.28 3.53 5.23
C LEU A 185 -15.52 4.18 6.60
N LEU A 186 -14.56 4.09 7.51
CA LEU A 186 -14.71 4.60 8.88
C LEU A 186 -14.81 6.12 8.92
N THR A 187 -14.07 6.82 8.06
CA THR A 187 -14.13 8.28 7.96
C THR A 187 -15.53 8.74 7.53
N ASN A 188 -16.06 8.12 6.47
CA ASN A 188 -17.36 8.49 5.94
C ASN A 188 -18.51 8.08 6.89
N LEU A 189 -18.37 6.95 7.60
CA LEU A 189 -19.33 6.57 8.65
C LEU A 189 -19.37 7.58 9.79
N ALA A 190 -18.23 8.15 10.19
CA ALA A 190 -18.17 9.17 11.24
C ALA A 190 -18.82 10.50 10.81
N GLU A 191 -18.91 10.76 9.50
CA GLU A 191 -19.53 11.98 8.93
C GLU A 191 -21.02 11.81 8.63
N LEU A 192 -21.55 10.56 8.71
CA LEU A 192 -22.97 10.32 8.51
C LEU A 192 -23.79 11.06 9.56
N LYS A 193 -24.70 11.94 9.07
CA LYS A 193 -25.63 12.69 9.91
C LYS A 193 -26.85 11.83 10.21
N ASP A 194 -27.25 11.79 11.45
CA ASP A 194 -28.47 11.39 12.18
C ASP A 194 -29.46 10.34 11.59
N ASP A 195 -29.57 10.13 10.30
CA ASP A 195 -30.43 9.09 9.74
C ASP A 195 -29.64 7.79 9.56
N ALA A 196 -29.73 6.90 10.54
CA ALA A 196 -29.11 5.59 10.46
C ALA A 196 -29.48 4.88 9.13
N PRO A 197 -28.53 4.55 8.26
CA PRO A 197 -28.82 3.88 7.01
C PRO A 197 -29.58 2.58 7.25
N LYS A 198 -30.61 2.34 6.42
CA LYS A 198 -31.43 1.13 6.46
C LYS A 198 -30.87 0.02 5.59
N ARG A 199 -30.08 0.38 4.57
CA ARG A 199 -29.43 -0.58 3.68
C ARG A 199 -28.07 -0.08 3.22
N PHE A 200 -27.07 -0.91 3.45
CA PHE A 200 -25.75 -0.80 2.85
C PHE A 200 -25.58 -1.80 1.71
N VAL A 201 -24.94 -1.39 0.63
CA VAL A 201 -24.48 -2.29 -0.43
C VAL A 201 -22.96 -2.27 -0.46
N VAL A 202 -22.32 -3.43 -0.28
CA VAL A 202 -20.87 -3.60 -0.37
C VAL A 202 -20.53 -4.35 -1.65
N VAL A 203 -19.69 -3.76 -2.49
CA VAL A 203 -19.34 -4.29 -3.82
C VAL A 203 -17.91 -4.78 -3.80
N GLY A 204 -17.69 -6.08 -3.99
CA GLY A 204 -16.37 -6.68 -4.04
C GLY A 204 -16.33 -8.07 -3.41
N ALA A 205 -15.27 -8.84 -3.68
CA ALA A 205 -15.11 -10.22 -3.23
C ALA A 205 -13.75 -10.49 -2.55
N GLY A 206 -13.01 -9.44 -2.16
CA GLY A 206 -11.75 -9.54 -1.44
C GLY A 206 -11.89 -9.22 0.05
N GLN A 207 -10.76 -9.22 0.77
CA GLN A 207 -10.67 -9.01 2.21
C GLN A 207 -11.42 -7.76 2.68
N SER A 208 -11.15 -6.60 2.05
CA SER A 208 -11.80 -5.33 2.44
C SER A 208 -13.31 -5.36 2.25
N ALA A 209 -13.83 -6.10 1.26
CA ALA A 209 -15.27 -6.26 1.06
C ALA A 209 -15.90 -7.10 2.18
N ALA A 210 -15.25 -8.21 2.53
CA ALA A 210 -15.72 -9.09 3.61
C ALA A 210 -15.68 -8.38 4.97
N GLU A 211 -14.60 -7.68 5.29
CA GLU A 211 -14.45 -6.88 6.51
C GLU A 211 -15.50 -5.77 6.59
N ALA A 212 -15.70 -5.01 5.51
CA ALA A 212 -16.73 -3.97 5.47
C ALA A 212 -18.15 -4.55 5.66
N THR A 213 -18.41 -5.71 5.06
CA THR A 213 -19.70 -6.40 5.18
C THR A 213 -19.95 -6.85 6.62
N GLU A 214 -18.97 -7.51 7.25
CA GLU A 214 -19.05 -7.96 8.64
C GLU A 214 -19.24 -6.77 9.58
N TYR A 215 -18.38 -5.77 9.45
CA TYR A 215 -18.38 -4.59 10.30
C TYR A 215 -19.71 -3.82 10.24
N LEU A 216 -20.21 -3.53 9.05
CA LEU A 216 -21.49 -2.84 8.86
C LEU A 216 -22.65 -3.65 9.43
N HIS A 217 -22.65 -4.97 9.21
CA HIS A 217 -23.69 -5.85 9.72
C HIS A 217 -23.68 -5.91 11.25
N ARG A 218 -22.52 -5.97 11.89
CA ARG A 218 -22.33 -6.03 13.34
C ARG A 218 -22.67 -4.70 14.02
N THR A 219 -22.24 -3.57 13.45
CA THR A 219 -22.37 -2.26 14.08
C THR A 219 -23.68 -1.54 13.76
N HIS A 220 -24.42 -1.98 12.72
CA HIS A 220 -25.72 -1.39 12.34
C HIS A 220 -26.83 -2.44 12.43
N PRO A 221 -27.31 -2.78 13.66
CA PRO A 221 -28.21 -3.90 13.87
C PRO A 221 -29.61 -3.73 13.22
N HIS A 222 -29.94 -2.53 12.80
CA HIS A 222 -31.21 -2.22 12.13
C HIS A 222 -31.09 -2.12 10.60
N ALA A 223 -29.87 -2.20 10.08
CA ALA A 223 -29.62 -2.13 8.64
C ALA A 223 -29.57 -3.51 7.97
N GLU A 224 -30.01 -3.57 6.74
CA GLU A 224 -29.72 -4.65 5.81
C GLU A 224 -28.34 -4.40 5.17
N VAL A 225 -27.52 -5.43 5.08
CA VAL A 225 -26.22 -5.37 4.41
C VAL A 225 -26.21 -6.34 3.25
N CYS A 226 -26.09 -5.82 2.04
CA CYS A 226 -26.05 -6.59 0.80
C CYS A 226 -24.62 -6.63 0.25
N ALA A 227 -23.95 -7.78 0.28
CA ALA A 227 -22.68 -7.97 -0.40
C ALA A 227 -22.90 -8.43 -1.84
N VAL A 228 -22.41 -7.65 -2.81
CA VAL A 228 -22.51 -7.95 -4.25
C VAL A 228 -21.21 -8.56 -4.74
N LEU A 229 -21.27 -9.83 -5.13
CA LEU A 229 -20.11 -10.61 -5.58
C LEU A 229 -20.29 -11.01 -7.04
N SER A 230 -19.30 -10.73 -7.89
CA SER A 230 -19.27 -11.27 -9.27
C SER A 230 -18.94 -12.78 -9.31
N ARG A 231 -18.70 -13.39 -8.15
CA ARG A 231 -18.39 -14.80 -7.94
C ARG A 231 -19.51 -15.49 -7.14
N PHE A 232 -19.45 -16.81 -7.02
CA PHE A 232 -20.41 -17.58 -6.20
C PHE A 232 -20.26 -17.36 -4.69
N GLY A 233 -19.11 -16.86 -4.24
CA GLY A 233 -18.83 -16.61 -2.84
C GLY A 233 -17.44 -16.01 -2.66
N TYR A 234 -17.04 -15.81 -1.42
CA TYR A 234 -15.68 -15.47 -1.07
C TYR A 234 -14.77 -16.68 -1.26
N SER A 235 -13.53 -16.44 -1.71
CA SER A 235 -12.50 -17.46 -1.86
C SER A 235 -11.45 -17.28 -0.76
N PRO A 236 -11.03 -18.35 -0.07
CA PRO A 236 -10.01 -18.23 0.95
C PRO A 236 -8.66 -17.87 0.34
N ALA A 237 -7.84 -17.13 1.09
CA ALA A 237 -6.43 -16.96 0.79
C ALA A 237 -5.71 -18.30 0.92
N ASP A 238 -4.80 -18.61 0.00
CA ASP A 238 -3.89 -19.73 0.18
C ASP A 238 -2.69 -19.26 1.02
N ASP A 239 -2.76 -19.52 2.31
CA ASP A 239 -1.74 -19.20 3.32
C ASP A 239 -0.87 -20.42 3.70
N SER A 240 -0.94 -21.50 2.92
CA SER A 240 -0.13 -22.67 3.12
C SER A 240 1.38 -22.34 3.08
N PRO A 241 2.24 -23.06 3.84
CA PRO A 241 3.67 -22.75 3.90
C PRO A 241 4.38 -22.74 2.53
N TYR A 242 3.92 -23.56 1.59
CA TYR A 242 4.50 -23.58 0.23
C TYR A 242 3.99 -22.42 -0.64
N ALA A 243 2.72 -22.04 -0.53
CA ALA A 243 2.20 -20.86 -1.22
C ALA A 243 2.86 -19.58 -0.70
N ASN A 244 3.08 -19.51 0.60
CA ASN A 244 3.74 -18.38 1.27
C ASN A 244 5.20 -18.18 0.86
N ARG A 245 5.85 -19.15 0.20
CA ARG A 245 7.22 -18.95 -0.34
C ARG A 245 7.27 -17.87 -1.43
N VAL A 246 6.17 -17.53 -2.05
CA VAL A 246 6.11 -16.38 -2.98
C VAL A 246 6.45 -15.06 -2.29
N PHE A 247 6.35 -15.01 -0.94
CA PHE A 247 6.68 -13.86 -0.11
C PHE A 247 8.05 -13.94 0.56
N ASP A 248 8.89 -14.93 0.20
CA ASP A 248 10.26 -15.01 0.68
C ASP A 248 11.12 -13.91 0.01
N PRO A 249 12.15 -13.35 0.69
CA PRO A 249 13.05 -12.38 0.07
C PRO A 249 13.69 -12.86 -1.23
N GLU A 250 14.12 -14.12 -1.27
CA GLU A 250 14.75 -14.73 -2.45
C GLU A 250 13.79 -14.89 -3.64
N ALA A 251 12.47 -14.86 -3.41
CA ALA A 251 11.49 -14.91 -4.49
C ALA A 251 11.64 -13.72 -5.45
N VAL A 252 12.09 -12.57 -4.95
CA VAL A 252 12.33 -11.36 -5.76
C VAL A 252 13.37 -11.63 -6.85
N ASP A 253 14.45 -12.36 -6.54
CA ASP A 253 15.50 -12.70 -7.51
C ASP A 253 14.95 -13.62 -8.61
N VAL A 254 14.16 -14.62 -8.21
CA VAL A 254 13.50 -15.54 -9.16
C VAL A 254 12.58 -14.78 -10.12
N TRP A 255 11.80 -13.82 -9.60
CA TRP A 255 10.92 -12.99 -10.43
C TRP A 255 11.72 -12.08 -11.36
N PHE A 256 12.75 -11.42 -10.84
CA PHE A 256 13.55 -10.44 -11.58
C PHE A 256 14.30 -11.09 -12.74
N ASP A 257 14.89 -12.26 -12.53
CA ASP A 257 15.67 -12.99 -13.53
C ASP A 257 14.81 -13.78 -14.51
N ALA A 258 13.54 -14.03 -14.21
CA ALA A 258 12.66 -14.79 -15.07
C ALA A 258 12.26 -14.01 -16.33
N PRO A 259 12.13 -14.69 -17.49
CA PRO A 259 11.53 -14.10 -18.68
C PRO A 259 10.08 -13.67 -18.44
N GLU A 260 9.63 -12.59 -19.08
CA GLU A 260 8.28 -12.02 -18.88
C GLU A 260 7.15 -13.06 -18.97
N PRO A 261 7.09 -13.96 -19.98
CA PRO A 261 6.00 -14.95 -20.02
C PRO A 261 6.00 -15.94 -18.84
N VAL A 262 7.16 -16.12 -18.18
CA VAL A 262 7.26 -16.95 -16.98
C VAL A 262 6.75 -16.16 -15.77
N ARG A 263 7.11 -14.87 -15.65
CA ARG A 263 6.59 -13.99 -14.60
C ARG A 263 5.07 -13.91 -14.64
N ASP A 264 4.48 -13.70 -15.82
CA ASP A 264 3.02 -13.60 -16.00
C ASP A 264 2.33 -14.90 -15.58
N ARG A 265 2.85 -16.04 -15.98
CA ARG A 265 2.31 -17.35 -15.58
C ARG A 265 2.43 -17.59 -14.07
N LEU A 266 3.56 -17.22 -13.45
CA LEU A 266 3.73 -17.33 -11.99
C LEU A 266 2.77 -16.38 -11.27
N MET A 267 2.61 -15.14 -11.76
CA MET A 267 1.67 -14.18 -11.20
C MET A 267 0.23 -14.70 -11.26
N ASP A 268 -0.20 -15.20 -12.40
CA ASP A 268 -1.55 -15.75 -12.55
C ASP A 268 -1.81 -16.94 -11.61
N TYR A 269 -0.81 -17.81 -11.44
CA TYR A 269 -0.91 -18.95 -10.53
C TYR A 269 -0.99 -18.54 -9.06
N HIS A 270 -0.22 -17.51 -8.65
CA HIS A 270 -0.12 -17.09 -7.25
C HIS A 270 -1.03 -15.92 -6.87
N ARG A 271 -1.87 -15.42 -7.76
CA ARG A 271 -2.79 -14.30 -7.46
C ARG A 271 -3.69 -14.57 -6.25
N ASN A 272 -4.11 -15.81 -6.07
CA ASN A 272 -4.97 -16.26 -4.97
C ASN A 272 -4.28 -16.30 -3.59
N THR A 273 -3.01 -15.96 -3.49
CA THR A 273 -2.35 -15.76 -2.19
C THR A 273 -2.61 -14.38 -1.59
N ASN A 274 -2.97 -13.39 -2.43
CA ASN A 274 -3.13 -12.00 -1.98
C ASN A 274 -4.32 -11.26 -2.63
N TYR A 275 -4.67 -11.57 -3.89
CA TYR A 275 -5.65 -10.77 -4.63
C TYR A 275 -7.03 -11.42 -4.68
N SER A 276 -8.04 -10.63 -4.28
CA SER A 276 -9.46 -11.05 -4.30
C SER A 276 -9.73 -12.32 -3.49
N VAL A 277 -9.06 -12.45 -2.36
CA VAL A 277 -9.20 -13.55 -1.39
C VAL A 277 -9.51 -12.99 -0.01
N VAL A 278 -9.96 -13.83 0.89
CA VAL A 278 -10.45 -13.47 2.22
C VAL A 278 -9.91 -14.47 3.24
N ASP A 279 -9.62 -14.01 4.44
CA ASP A 279 -9.31 -14.85 5.59
C ASP A 279 -10.40 -15.90 5.80
N LEU A 280 -9.99 -17.15 6.00
CA LEU A 280 -10.91 -18.27 6.13
C LEU A 280 -11.86 -18.13 7.33
N ASP A 281 -11.36 -17.62 8.46
CA ASP A 281 -12.17 -17.43 9.68
C ASP A 281 -13.28 -16.41 9.43
N LEU A 282 -12.97 -15.31 8.75
CA LEU A 282 -13.97 -14.30 8.36
C LEU A 282 -15.02 -14.87 7.38
N ILE A 283 -14.61 -15.71 6.43
CA ILE A 283 -15.55 -16.40 5.53
C ILE A 283 -16.51 -17.27 6.34
N VAL A 284 -15.97 -18.06 7.28
CA VAL A 284 -16.76 -18.96 8.14
C VAL A 284 -17.74 -18.18 9.00
N ASP A 285 -17.31 -17.04 9.55
CA ASP A 285 -18.15 -16.20 10.41
C ASP A 285 -19.29 -15.52 9.62
N LEU A 286 -19.01 -14.98 8.44
CA LEU A 286 -20.05 -14.44 7.55
C LEU A 286 -21.06 -15.52 7.13
N TYR A 287 -20.58 -16.71 6.76
CA TYR A 287 -21.47 -17.81 6.40
C TYR A 287 -22.35 -18.27 7.57
N ARG A 288 -21.76 -18.38 8.77
CA ARG A 288 -22.47 -18.72 10.01
C ARG A 288 -23.54 -17.68 10.32
N THR A 289 -23.24 -16.40 10.19
CA THR A 289 -24.16 -15.29 10.42
C THR A 289 -25.34 -15.36 9.44
N GLU A 290 -25.10 -15.50 8.12
CA GLU A 290 -26.15 -15.65 7.10
C GLU A 290 -27.05 -16.86 7.41
N TYR A 291 -26.44 -18.00 7.80
CA TYR A 291 -27.19 -19.21 8.13
C TYR A 291 -28.05 -19.04 9.38
N GLN A 292 -27.52 -18.45 10.44
CA GLN A 292 -28.27 -18.21 11.69
C GLN A 292 -29.44 -17.27 11.48
N GLU A 293 -29.31 -16.23 10.67
CA GLU A 293 -30.41 -15.37 10.28
C GLU A 293 -31.51 -16.15 9.54
N LYS A 294 -31.15 -17.00 8.60
CA LYS A 294 -32.13 -17.87 7.91
C LYS A 294 -32.91 -18.76 8.89
N VAL A 295 -32.24 -19.33 9.90
CA VAL A 295 -32.90 -20.14 10.95
C VAL A 295 -33.92 -19.34 11.75
N ARG A 296 -33.64 -18.03 11.99
CA ARG A 296 -34.57 -17.14 12.70
C ARG A 296 -35.63 -16.48 11.81
N GLY A 297 -35.57 -16.74 10.49
CA GLY A 297 -36.44 -16.05 9.53
C GLY A 297 -36.04 -14.60 9.26
N GLU A 298 -34.82 -14.23 9.60
CA GLU A 298 -34.22 -12.91 9.36
C GLU A 298 -33.38 -12.94 8.08
N HIS A 299 -33.19 -11.79 7.45
CA HIS A 299 -32.45 -11.68 6.21
C HIS A 299 -31.72 -10.33 6.11
N ARG A 300 -31.02 -9.91 7.18
CA ARG A 300 -30.27 -8.65 7.20
C ARG A 300 -28.97 -8.76 6.43
N LEU A 301 -28.27 -9.91 6.51
CA LEU A 301 -27.11 -10.19 5.72
C LEU A 301 -27.50 -10.92 4.42
N ARG A 302 -27.24 -10.28 3.29
CA ARG A 302 -27.58 -10.85 1.97
C ARG A 302 -26.35 -10.93 1.08
N ILE A 303 -26.02 -12.12 0.64
CA ILE A 303 -24.94 -12.35 -0.31
C ILE A 303 -25.52 -12.50 -1.71
N LEU A 304 -25.40 -11.44 -2.53
CA LEU A 304 -25.84 -11.43 -3.93
C LEU A 304 -24.73 -12.00 -4.82
N ARG A 305 -24.81 -13.30 -5.04
CA ARG A 305 -23.80 -14.11 -5.74
C ARG A 305 -23.95 -13.95 -7.25
N ALA A 306 -22.83 -14.15 -7.97
CA ALA A 306 -22.78 -14.08 -9.44
C ALA A 306 -23.52 -12.85 -9.99
N SER A 307 -23.33 -11.71 -9.30
CA SER A 307 -23.97 -10.43 -9.62
C SER A 307 -22.90 -9.36 -9.82
N ARG A 308 -23.07 -8.52 -10.81
CA ARG A 308 -22.14 -7.43 -11.13
C ARG A 308 -22.86 -6.08 -11.07
N VAL A 309 -22.24 -5.09 -10.43
CA VAL A 309 -22.70 -3.71 -10.49
C VAL A 309 -22.34 -3.15 -11.88
N THR A 310 -23.35 -2.65 -12.59
CA THR A 310 -23.19 -2.01 -13.90
C THR A 310 -23.23 -0.49 -13.84
N GLY A 311 -23.65 0.07 -12.71
CA GLY A 311 -23.69 1.51 -12.45
C GLY A 311 -24.43 1.83 -11.16
N VAL A 312 -24.39 3.09 -10.77
CA VAL A 312 -25.14 3.64 -9.65
C VAL A 312 -25.82 4.94 -10.10
N SER A 313 -26.99 5.21 -9.53
CA SER A 313 -27.73 6.46 -9.77
C SER A 313 -28.12 7.06 -8.44
N GLU A 314 -27.51 8.19 -8.08
CA GLU A 314 -27.86 8.91 -6.84
C GLU A 314 -29.22 9.60 -6.98
N GLN A 315 -29.97 9.52 -5.89
CA GLN A 315 -31.27 10.18 -5.72
C GLN A 315 -31.25 11.08 -4.49
N ALA A 316 -32.26 11.89 -4.31
CA ALA A 316 -32.34 12.81 -3.16
C ALA A 316 -32.24 12.09 -1.79
N THR A 317 -32.69 10.85 -1.69
CA THR A 317 -32.79 10.10 -0.43
C THR A 317 -31.98 8.80 -0.41
N GLY A 318 -31.17 8.49 -1.44
CA GLY A 318 -30.42 7.24 -1.51
C GLY A 318 -29.72 7.02 -2.83
N VAL A 319 -29.38 5.79 -3.10
CA VAL A 319 -28.67 5.35 -4.31
C VAL A 319 -29.41 4.15 -4.91
N VAL A 320 -29.68 4.18 -6.20
CA VAL A 320 -30.09 2.98 -6.95
C VAL A 320 -28.86 2.30 -7.52
N VAL A 321 -28.63 1.06 -7.12
CA VAL A 321 -27.55 0.22 -7.64
C VAL A 321 -28.09 -0.64 -8.77
N HIS A 322 -27.55 -0.45 -9.97
CA HIS A 322 -27.90 -1.25 -11.14
C HIS A 322 -27.05 -2.52 -11.15
N LEU A 323 -27.72 -3.66 -11.15
CA LEU A 323 -27.11 -4.98 -11.07
C LEU A 323 -27.39 -5.78 -12.33
N GLU A 324 -26.45 -6.60 -12.72
CA GLU A 324 -26.59 -7.68 -13.68
C GLU A 324 -26.47 -9.02 -12.95
N ASP A 325 -27.50 -9.86 -13.05
CA ASP A 325 -27.46 -11.26 -12.65
C ASP A 325 -26.76 -12.04 -13.76
N LEU A 326 -25.52 -12.46 -13.52
CA LEU A 326 -24.67 -13.02 -14.56
C LEU A 326 -25.22 -14.34 -15.15
N PRO A 327 -25.74 -15.31 -14.35
CA PRO A 327 -26.34 -16.53 -14.89
C PRO A 327 -27.62 -16.33 -15.70
N ALA A 328 -28.43 -15.34 -15.31
CA ALA A 328 -29.73 -15.08 -15.96
C ALA A 328 -29.64 -14.01 -17.04
N GLU A 329 -28.48 -13.32 -17.18
CA GLU A 329 -28.29 -12.15 -18.04
C GLU A 329 -29.38 -11.07 -17.83
N ALA A 330 -29.88 -10.99 -16.59
CA ALA A 330 -31.02 -10.15 -16.24
C ALA A 330 -30.57 -8.91 -15.44
N ARG A 331 -31.15 -7.77 -15.77
CA ARG A 331 -30.92 -6.54 -15.03
C ARG A 331 -31.83 -6.45 -13.81
N LYS A 332 -31.30 -5.98 -12.70
CA LYS A 332 -32.01 -5.76 -11.44
C LYS A 332 -31.60 -4.41 -10.88
N GLU A 333 -32.46 -3.85 -10.08
CA GLU A 333 -32.16 -2.62 -9.33
C GLU A 333 -32.29 -2.90 -7.84
N LEU A 334 -31.41 -2.28 -7.06
CA LEU A 334 -31.38 -2.39 -5.61
C LEU A 334 -31.24 -0.99 -5.02
N ASP A 335 -32.25 -0.57 -4.26
CA ASP A 335 -32.17 0.68 -3.51
C ASP A 335 -31.23 0.52 -2.31
N ALA A 336 -30.40 1.53 -2.06
CA ALA A 336 -29.47 1.61 -0.95
C ALA A 336 -29.43 3.02 -0.37
N ASP A 337 -29.07 3.14 0.91
CA ASP A 337 -28.73 4.43 1.50
C ASP A 337 -27.27 4.77 1.24
N VAL A 338 -26.40 3.75 1.28
CA VAL A 338 -24.96 3.88 1.07
C VAL A 338 -24.45 2.69 0.24
N VAL A 339 -23.54 2.98 -0.69
CA VAL A 339 -22.80 1.97 -1.47
C VAL A 339 -21.31 2.08 -1.18
N VAL A 340 -20.70 0.96 -0.83
CA VAL A 340 -19.26 0.86 -0.53
C VAL A 340 -18.58 0.00 -1.61
N PHE A 341 -17.74 0.60 -2.42
CA PHE A 341 -16.93 -0.11 -3.41
C PHE A 341 -15.62 -0.58 -2.78
N ALA A 342 -15.49 -1.88 -2.59
CA ALA A 342 -14.27 -2.55 -2.17
C ALA A 342 -13.59 -3.18 -3.39
N THR A 343 -13.35 -2.37 -4.40
CA THR A 343 -12.87 -2.76 -5.73
C THR A 343 -11.34 -2.72 -5.85
N GLY A 344 -10.68 -2.52 -4.71
CA GLY A 344 -9.23 -2.60 -4.59
C GLY A 344 -8.51 -1.31 -4.95
N TYR A 345 -7.22 -1.46 -5.22
CA TYR A 345 -6.30 -0.36 -5.40
C TYR A 345 -5.37 -0.64 -6.59
N ARG A 346 -4.82 0.40 -7.15
CA ARG A 346 -3.71 0.33 -8.10
C ARG A 346 -2.48 1.07 -7.56
N PRO A 347 -1.27 0.69 -7.96
CA PRO A 347 -0.07 1.46 -7.63
C PRO A 347 -0.16 2.88 -8.18
N PHE A 348 0.39 3.83 -7.41
CA PHE A 348 0.59 5.19 -7.90
C PHE A 348 1.56 5.18 -9.09
N GLU A 349 1.20 5.87 -10.18
CA GLU A 349 2.07 6.03 -11.36
C GLU A 349 2.91 7.32 -11.23
N PRO A 350 4.23 7.22 -11.02
CA PRO A 350 5.04 8.37 -10.66
C PRO A 350 5.36 9.33 -11.82
N THR A 351 5.07 8.97 -13.06
CA THR A 351 5.51 9.73 -14.24
C THR A 351 5.01 11.17 -14.24
N GLY A 352 3.76 11.39 -13.85
CA GLY A 352 3.19 12.73 -13.75
C GLY A 352 3.92 13.60 -12.73
N LEU A 353 4.26 13.02 -11.58
CA LEU A 353 5.01 13.67 -10.51
C LEU A 353 6.46 13.96 -10.92
N LEU A 354 7.10 13.05 -11.65
CA LEU A 354 8.48 13.17 -12.12
C LEU A 354 8.62 14.23 -13.23
N GLY A 355 7.55 14.68 -13.86
CA GLY A 355 7.55 15.74 -14.85
C GLY A 355 8.63 15.57 -15.93
N ASP A 356 9.56 16.54 -16.03
CA ASP A 356 10.66 16.47 -17.01
C ASP A 356 11.62 15.29 -16.75
N ALA A 357 11.87 14.92 -15.49
CA ALA A 357 12.65 13.73 -15.17
C ALA A 357 11.99 12.42 -15.68
N GLY A 358 10.67 12.38 -15.72
CA GLY A 358 9.90 11.24 -16.21
C GLY A 358 10.12 10.92 -17.69
N ARG A 359 10.49 11.92 -18.52
CA ARG A 359 10.79 11.76 -19.95
C ARG A 359 12.09 10.97 -20.20
N HIS A 360 12.98 10.97 -19.22
CA HIS A 360 14.26 10.26 -19.25
C HIS A 360 14.16 8.84 -18.68
N CYS A 361 13.00 8.45 -18.14
CA CYS A 361 12.80 7.09 -17.64
C CYS A 361 12.59 6.11 -18.78
N VAL A 362 13.38 5.03 -18.78
CA VAL A 362 13.25 3.92 -19.74
C VAL A 362 11.98 3.14 -19.44
N ARG A 363 11.24 2.78 -20.49
CA ARG A 363 10.00 2.01 -20.39
C ARG A 363 10.06 0.76 -21.25
N ASP A 364 9.32 -0.27 -20.83
CA ASP A 364 9.11 -1.46 -21.64
C ASP A 364 8.04 -1.25 -22.73
N GLU A 365 7.77 -2.29 -23.51
CA GLU A 365 6.79 -2.25 -24.62
C GLU A 365 5.34 -1.99 -24.13
N GLN A 366 5.04 -2.29 -22.86
CA GLN A 366 3.76 -2.04 -22.23
C GLN A 366 3.69 -0.65 -21.56
N GLY A 367 4.74 0.16 -21.67
CA GLY A 367 4.84 1.50 -21.11
C GLY A 367 5.15 1.53 -19.60
N ARG A 368 5.47 0.39 -18.97
CA ARG A 368 5.85 0.30 -17.56
C ARG A 368 7.30 0.74 -17.37
N LEU A 369 7.63 1.28 -16.20
CA LEU A 369 9.00 1.72 -15.88
C LEU A 369 9.98 0.55 -15.88
N GLY A 370 11.12 0.72 -16.53
CA GLY A 370 12.24 -0.19 -16.41
C GLY A 370 12.90 -0.02 -15.04
N ILE A 371 12.88 -1.08 -14.22
CA ILE A 371 13.41 -1.06 -12.85
C ILE A 371 14.60 -2.01 -12.77
N THR A 372 15.66 -1.61 -12.08
CA THR A 372 16.79 -2.49 -11.73
C THR A 372 16.48 -3.30 -10.48
N ARG A 373 17.26 -4.35 -10.21
CA ARG A 373 17.03 -5.26 -9.07
C ARG A 373 16.99 -4.53 -7.72
N ASP A 374 17.71 -3.41 -7.59
CA ASP A 374 17.79 -2.55 -6.41
C ASP A 374 16.71 -1.47 -6.37
N TYR A 375 15.60 -1.66 -7.10
CA TYR A 375 14.44 -0.75 -7.17
C TYR A 375 14.72 0.62 -7.77
N ARG A 376 15.85 0.80 -8.45
CA ARG A 376 16.16 2.03 -9.17
C ARG A 376 15.46 2.04 -10.53
N VAL A 377 14.87 3.18 -10.89
CA VAL A 377 14.33 3.41 -12.23
C VAL A 377 15.49 3.57 -13.22
N ARG A 378 15.44 2.85 -14.33
CA ARG A 378 16.39 3.01 -15.44
C ARG A 378 16.12 4.32 -16.13
N THR A 379 17.15 5.13 -16.30
CA THR A 379 17.12 6.41 -17.02
C THR A 379 18.09 6.37 -18.21
N ASP A 380 17.87 7.25 -19.16
CA ASP A 380 18.87 7.49 -20.21
C ASP A 380 20.11 8.22 -19.66
N SER A 381 21.10 8.47 -20.51
CA SER A 381 22.36 9.10 -20.13
C SER A 381 22.24 10.57 -19.67
N ALA A 382 21.09 11.21 -19.91
CA ALA A 382 20.87 12.59 -19.52
C ALA A 382 20.57 12.75 -18.01
N VAL A 383 20.22 11.64 -17.29
CA VAL A 383 19.95 11.65 -15.86
C VAL A 383 20.79 10.61 -15.14
N ARG A 384 21.77 11.06 -14.34
CA ARG A 384 22.60 10.22 -13.46
C ARG A 384 22.12 10.15 -12.03
N ALA A 385 21.35 11.16 -11.61
CA ALA A 385 20.69 11.17 -10.32
C ALA A 385 19.79 9.94 -10.14
N GLY A 386 19.68 9.41 -8.91
CA GLY A 386 18.94 8.17 -8.65
C GLY A 386 17.45 8.43 -8.45
N ILE A 387 16.61 7.67 -9.15
CA ILE A 387 15.17 7.59 -8.90
C ILE A 387 14.89 6.18 -8.41
N TYR A 388 14.30 6.04 -7.23
CA TYR A 388 13.89 4.75 -6.68
C TYR A 388 12.38 4.72 -6.46
N VAL A 389 11.79 3.53 -6.56
CA VAL A 389 10.35 3.35 -6.35
C VAL A 389 10.09 2.25 -5.33
N GLN A 390 9.15 2.52 -4.40
CA GLN A 390 8.67 1.55 -3.43
C GLN A 390 7.18 1.27 -3.66
N GLY A 391 6.90 0.19 -4.38
CA GLY A 391 5.59 -0.18 -4.90
C GLY A 391 5.48 0.04 -6.42
N GLY A 392 4.49 -0.61 -7.05
CA GLY A 392 4.31 -0.55 -8.50
C GLY A 392 5.37 -1.29 -9.31
N THR A 393 6.13 -2.18 -8.69
CA THR A 393 7.23 -2.93 -9.32
C THR A 393 6.92 -4.43 -9.51
N GLU A 394 5.66 -4.84 -9.43
CA GLU A 394 5.25 -6.25 -9.55
C GLU A 394 5.67 -6.90 -10.87
N HIS A 395 5.68 -6.14 -11.95
CA HIS A 395 6.09 -6.60 -13.29
C HIS A 395 7.55 -7.04 -13.36
N THR A 396 8.39 -6.62 -12.42
CA THR A 396 9.81 -6.98 -12.32
C THR A 396 10.16 -7.76 -11.06
N HIS A 397 9.57 -7.41 -9.91
CA HIS A 397 9.93 -7.92 -8.58
C HIS A 397 8.89 -8.87 -7.98
N GLY A 398 7.81 -9.16 -8.71
CA GLY A 398 6.76 -10.05 -8.25
C GLY A 398 5.85 -9.46 -7.19
N ILE A 399 4.99 -10.32 -6.65
CA ILE A 399 3.87 -9.95 -5.78
C ILE A 399 4.30 -9.26 -4.47
N THR A 400 5.50 -9.54 -3.99
CA THR A 400 6.03 -8.99 -2.72
C THR A 400 6.37 -7.52 -2.78
N SER A 401 6.55 -6.98 -3.98
CA SER A 401 7.09 -5.63 -4.17
C SER A 401 6.20 -4.51 -3.62
N SER A 402 4.91 -4.76 -3.48
CA SER A 402 3.92 -3.80 -2.95
C SER A 402 3.54 -4.07 -1.51
N LEU A 403 4.02 -5.17 -0.90
CA LEU A 403 3.56 -5.63 0.41
C LEU A 403 4.43 -5.11 1.56
N LEU A 404 3.81 -4.97 2.73
CA LEU A 404 4.48 -4.63 3.99
C LEU A 404 5.49 -5.71 4.41
N SER A 405 5.21 -6.98 4.13
CA SER A 405 6.04 -8.11 4.51
C SER A 405 7.49 -8.04 4.05
N MET A 406 7.78 -7.25 3.00
CA MET A 406 9.11 -7.10 2.43
C MET A 406 9.70 -5.70 2.60
N VAL A 407 9.00 -4.81 3.28
CA VAL A 407 9.40 -3.40 3.37
C VAL A 407 10.77 -3.20 4.03
N ALA A 408 11.10 -3.99 5.05
CA ALA A 408 12.38 -3.94 5.74
C ALA A 408 13.55 -4.31 4.80
N VAL A 409 13.43 -5.41 4.05
CA VAL A 409 14.47 -5.88 3.13
C VAL A 409 14.63 -4.90 1.97
N ARG A 410 13.52 -4.52 1.31
CA ARG A 410 13.52 -3.58 0.20
C ARG A 410 14.16 -2.24 0.57
N SER A 411 13.84 -1.71 1.75
CA SER A 411 14.44 -0.45 2.24
C SER A 411 15.94 -0.57 2.45
N GLY A 412 16.42 -1.71 2.95
CA GLY A 412 17.84 -2.00 3.06
C GLY A 412 18.56 -2.07 1.71
N GLU A 413 17.95 -2.72 0.71
CA GLU A 413 18.50 -2.83 -0.65
C GLU A 413 18.58 -1.44 -1.34
N ILE A 414 17.53 -0.62 -1.21
CA ILE A 414 17.53 0.75 -1.71
C ILE A 414 18.61 1.60 -1.04
N LEU A 415 18.72 1.54 0.29
CA LEU A 415 19.75 2.27 1.02
C LEU A 415 21.15 1.84 0.61
N ALA A 416 21.42 0.53 0.49
CA ALA A 416 22.70 -0.01 0.05
C ALA A 416 23.07 0.51 -1.35
N SER A 417 22.13 0.53 -2.28
CA SER A 417 22.33 1.08 -3.62
C SER A 417 22.68 2.58 -3.59
N ILE A 418 22.00 3.37 -2.75
CA ILE A 418 22.29 4.81 -2.59
C ILE A 418 23.70 5.02 -2.03
N VAL A 419 24.11 4.22 -1.03
CA VAL A 419 25.46 4.27 -0.45
C VAL A 419 26.53 3.92 -1.50
N GLU A 420 26.36 2.82 -2.21
CA GLU A 420 27.28 2.42 -3.28
C GLU A 420 27.46 3.49 -4.37
N GLN A 421 26.36 4.13 -4.79
CA GLN A 421 26.43 5.19 -5.78
C GLN A 421 27.20 6.41 -5.27
N ARG A 422 27.01 6.79 -3.99
CA ARG A 422 27.79 7.86 -3.36
C ARG A 422 29.26 7.53 -3.38
N ASP A 423 29.64 6.33 -2.98
CA ASP A 423 31.02 5.90 -2.84
C ASP A 423 31.72 5.82 -4.22
N ARG A 424 31.04 5.33 -5.27
CA ARG A 424 31.54 5.37 -6.67
C ARG A 424 31.76 6.79 -7.19
N GLN A 425 30.92 7.75 -6.78
CA GLN A 425 31.09 9.15 -7.18
C GLN A 425 32.24 9.82 -6.42
N ALA A 426 32.54 9.40 -5.21
CA ALA A 426 33.65 9.91 -4.40
C ALA A 426 35.01 9.36 -4.86
N ASP A 427 35.08 8.14 -5.41
CA ASP A 427 36.29 7.51 -5.94
C ASP A 427 36.05 6.89 -7.33
N PRO A 428 36.12 7.73 -8.40
CA PRO A 428 35.94 7.27 -9.78
C PRO A 428 37.03 6.28 -10.26
N ALA A 429 38.15 6.17 -9.55
CA ALA A 429 39.26 5.30 -9.93
C ALA A 429 39.06 3.84 -9.51
N ALA A 430 38.23 3.58 -8.50
CA ALA A 430 37.94 2.24 -8.00
C ALA A 430 37.15 1.36 -8.99
N ASP A 431 36.43 1.97 -9.95
CA ASP A 431 35.59 1.26 -10.93
C ASP A 431 36.35 0.79 -12.19
N ALA A 432 37.54 1.33 -12.45
CA ALA A 432 38.33 0.96 -13.63
C ALA A 432 38.98 -0.45 -13.54
N GLY A 433 38.91 -1.10 -12.37
CA GLY A 433 39.54 -2.42 -12.10
C GLY A 433 38.59 -3.63 -12.15
N LYS A 434 37.28 -3.44 -12.22
CA LYS A 434 36.30 -4.54 -12.32
C LYS A 434 35.74 -4.59 -13.74
N LYS A 435 36.48 -5.22 -14.68
CA LYS A 435 35.87 -5.67 -15.95
C LYS A 435 35.10 -6.97 -15.72
N PRO A 436 34.00 -7.19 -16.51
CA PRO A 436 33.04 -8.27 -16.34
C PRO A 436 33.63 -9.65 -16.50
#